data_fa40a3967c58d4cb64fccb6c1df7168c
#
_entry.id   fa40a3967c58d4cb64fccb6c1df7168c
#
_cell.length_a   1.000
_cell.length_b   1.000
_cell.length_c   1.000
_cell.angle_alpha   90.00
_cell.angle_beta   90.00
_cell.angle_gamma   90.00
#
_symmetry.space_group_name_H-M   'P 1'
#
loop_
_entity.id
_entity.type
_entity.pdbx_description
1 polymer ?
#
loop_
_entity_poly.entity_id
_entity_poly.type
_entity_poly.pdbx_seq_one_letter_code
_entity_poly.pdbx_strand_id
1 'polypeptide(L)'
;MNSEQKQILLRKKGKKSAAGLADSSDSLLDLLCNVVGVLVLVSSLAGVFAATSAVNIQAPMKKDTKKQFWTLQAAEAGVWDLQPAINRMAALDRERVKEVRLCENLLSPELEICNRNLDDWEKKEQINGIVMEVNHEKGQVLRSEEPTIGADNAQLKSWLDKLMKKLSSEDKAVFIVLESSGFKMYREIKRAALKNKVPIGWEPWYKGDPINFWGNSGRSMSIQ
;
A
#
# COMPACT_ATOMS: atom_id res chain seq x y z
N MET A 1 46.83 61.07 53.50
CA MET A 1 45.93 60.43 52.52
C MET A 1 44.53 60.58 53.07
N ASN A 2 43.72 61.48 52.45
CA ASN A 2 42.41 61.94 52.93
C ASN A 2 41.39 60.81 52.89
N SER A 3 40.48 60.82 53.86
CA SER A 3 39.42 59.85 54.06
C SER A 3 38.51 59.71 52.81
N GLU A 4 38.37 60.74 52.01
CA GLU A 4 37.60 60.72 50.77
C GLU A 4 38.22 59.88 49.67
N GLN A 5 39.54 59.86 49.55
CA GLN A 5 40.20 59.01 48.55
C GLN A 5 40.06 57.52 48.85
N LYS A 6 39.92 57.15 50.13
CA LYS A 6 39.67 55.76 50.52
C LYS A 6 38.25 55.28 50.17
N GLN A 7 37.27 56.16 50.28
CA GLN A 7 35.88 55.81 49.91
C GLN A 7 35.69 55.66 48.41
N ILE A 8 36.40 56.44 47.59
CA ILE A 8 36.35 56.35 46.13
C ILE A 8 36.98 55.02 45.63
N LEU A 9 38.08 54.59 46.28
CA LEU A 9 38.73 53.30 45.92
C LEU A 9 37.90 52.07 46.30
N LEU A 10 37.17 52.15 47.45
CA LEU A 10 36.28 51.07 47.86
C LEU A 10 35.03 51.00 46.98
N ARG A 11 34.50 52.11 46.50
CA ARG A 11 33.38 52.14 45.56
C ARG A 11 33.76 51.61 44.16
N LYS A 12 34.97 51.82 43.69
CA LYS A 12 35.46 51.27 42.41
C LYS A 12 35.72 49.75 42.47
N LYS A 13 36.14 49.19 43.62
CA LYS A 13 36.33 47.75 43.77
C LYS A 13 34.99 46.96 43.85
N GLY A 14 33.95 47.53 44.43
CA GLY A 14 32.64 46.90 44.50
C GLY A 14 31.92 46.81 43.14
N LYS A 15 32.12 47.83 42.26
CA LYS A 15 31.50 47.82 40.93
C LYS A 15 32.14 46.83 39.95
N LYS A 16 33.41 46.47 40.06
CA LYS A 16 34.07 45.49 39.22
C LYS A 16 33.69 44.05 39.55
N SER A 17 33.35 43.75 40.78
CA SER A 17 32.94 42.41 41.20
C SER A 17 31.50 42.06 40.81
N ALA A 18 30.59 43.02 40.76
CA ALA A 18 29.21 42.76 40.35
C ALA A 18 29.05 42.62 38.81
N ALA A 19 29.85 43.37 38.03
CA ALA A 19 29.84 43.24 36.56
C ALA A 19 30.39 41.89 36.06
N GLY A 20 31.39 41.31 36.75
CA GLY A 20 31.95 40.02 36.34
C GLY A 20 31.08 38.82 36.68
N LEU A 21 30.17 38.93 37.65
CA LEU A 21 29.20 37.87 37.97
C LEU A 21 27.99 37.88 37.01
N ALA A 22 27.59 39.07 36.56
CA ALA A 22 26.50 39.16 35.57
C ALA A 22 26.92 38.60 34.18
N ASP A 23 28.16 38.91 33.74
CA ASP A 23 28.70 38.44 32.47
C ASP A 23 28.89 36.89 32.47
N SER A 24 29.22 36.30 33.62
CA SER A 24 29.38 34.81 33.69
C SER A 24 28.02 34.09 33.71
N SER A 25 26.98 34.70 34.26
CA SER A 25 25.63 34.13 34.27
C SER A 25 24.97 34.17 32.88
N ASP A 26 25.17 35.24 32.14
CA ASP A 26 24.68 35.33 30.75
C ASP A 26 25.36 34.32 29.83
N SER A 27 26.64 34.14 29.97
CA SER A 27 27.41 33.09 29.24
C SER A 27 26.96 31.66 29.59
N LEU A 28 26.60 31.45 30.86
CA LEU A 28 26.13 30.11 31.30
C LEU A 28 24.70 29.87 30.82
N LEU A 29 23.89 30.88 30.72
CA LEU A 29 22.52 30.83 30.20
C LEU A 29 22.52 30.56 28.70
N ASP A 30 23.41 31.19 27.94
CA ASP A 30 23.60 30.94 26.50
C ASP A 30 24.06 29.51 26.24
N LEU A 31 24.99 29.00 27.05
CA LEU A 31 25.46 27.62 26.94
C LEU A 31 24.34 26.63 27.26
N LEU A 32 23.53 26.88 28.29
CA LEU A 32 22.37 26.06 28.63
C LEU A 32 21.31 26.08 27.50
N CYS A 33 21.00 27.25 26.95
CA CYS A 33 20.05 27.37 25.84
C CYS A 33 20.52 26.59 24.60
N ASN A 34 21.82 26.68 24.27
CA ASN A 34 22.40 25.91 23.16
C ASN A 34 22.34 24.41 23.40
N VAL A 35 22.67 23.94 24.60
CA VAL A 35 22.60 22.50 24.95
C VAL A 35 21.17 22.00 24.90
N VAL A 36 20.21 22.75 25.48
CA VAL A 36 18.78 22.40 25.40
C VAL A 36 18.29 22.40 23.97
N GLY A 37 18.67 23.38 23.15
CA GLY A 37 18.33 23.45 21.74
C GLY A 37 18.81 22.23 20.97
N VAL A 38 20.07 21.82 21.16
CA VAL A 38 20.64 20.62 20.55
C VAL A 38 19.93 19.35 21.04
N LEU A 39 19.64 19.24 22.34
CA LEU A 39 18.92 18.08 22.89
C LEU A 39 17.50 17.95 22.32
N VAL A 40 16.77 19.06 22.17
CA VAL A 40 15.43 19.06 21.54
C VAL A 40 15.52 18.64 20.08
N LEU A 41 16.52 19.14 19.36
CA LEU A 41 16.72 18.79 17.95
C LEU A 41 17.09 17.31 17.77
N VAL A 42 17.99 16.78 18.59
CA VAL A 42 18.38 15.37 18.58
C VAL A 42 17.19 14.49 18.97
N SER A 43 16.42 14.87 20.00
CA SER A 43 15.23 14.13 20.43
C SER A 43 14.15 14.11 19.36
N SER A 44 13.94 15.23 18.67
CA SER A 44 13.00 15.34 17.56
C SER A 44 13.42 14.46 16.37
N LEU A 45 14.70 14.50 16.01
CA LEU A 45 15.26 13.61 14.97
C LEU A 45 15.16 12.14 15.36
N ALA A 46 15.49 11.79 16.61
CA ALA A 46 15.35 10.43 17.11
C ALA A 46 13.89 9.96 17.08
N GLY A 47 12.92 10.83 17.41
CA GLY A 47 11.50 10.56 17.28
C GLY A 47 11.06 10.30 15.83
N VAL A 48 11.55 11.09 14.88
CA VAL A 48 11.28 10.88 13.44
C VAL A 48 11.92 9.57 12.97
N PHE A 49 13.18 9.30 13.34
CA PHE A 49 13.84 8.02 13.00
C PHE A 49 13.15 6.82 13.65
N ALA A 50 12.68 6.92 14.88
CA ALA A 50 11.92 5.85 15.53
C ALA A 50 10.58 5.61 14.84
N ALA A 51 9.86 6.67 14.45
CA ALA A 51 8.62 6.57 13.70
C ALA A 51 8.84 5.96 12.28
N THR A 52 9.91 6.35 11.59
CA THR A 52 10.26 5.78 10.28
C THR A 52 10.83 4.37 10.38
N SER A 53 11.53 4.03 11.45
CA SER A 53 12.07 2.67 11.70
C SER A 53 10.96 1.68 12.10
N ALA A 54 9.89 2.14 12.77
CA ALA A 54 8.73 1.31 13.08
C ALA A 54 7.95 0.91 11.80
N VAL A 55 8.15 1.63 10.70
CA VAL A 55 7.67 1.26 9.36
C VAL A 55 8.82 0.63 8.55
N ASN A 56 9.60 -0.23 9.17
CA ASN A 56 10.41 -1.18 8.42
C ASN A 56 9.49 -2.29 7.88
N ILE A 57 8.62 -1.87 6.96
CA ILE A 57 8.03 -2.79 5.99
C ILE A 57 9.27 -3.27 5.23
N GLN A 58 9.80 -4.40 5.61
CA GLN A 58 10.64 -5.18 4.71
C GLN A 58 9.77 -5.34 3.47
N ALA A 59 9.97 -4.46 2.48
CA ALA A 59 9.41 -4.68 1.17
C ALA A 59 9.94 -6.04 0.77
N PRO A 60 9.09 -7.06 0.74
CA PRO A 60 9.56 -8.40 0.48
C PRO A 60 10.22 -8.35 -0.89
N MET A 61 11.38 -8.92 -0.99
CA MET A 61 12.15 -8.91 -2.24
C MET A 61 11.28 -9.47 -3.34
N LYS A 62 10.98 -8.62 -4.32
CA LYS A 62 10.20 -8.98 -5.49
C LYS A 62 10.89 -10.14 -6.18
N LYS A 63 10.25 -11.30 -6.21
CA LYS A 63 10.73 -12.46 -6.96
C LYS A 63 9.81 -12.68 -8.14
N ASP A 64 10.35 -12.60 -9.32
CA ASP A 64 9.62 -12.95 -10.53
C ASP A 64 9.26 -14.44 -10.50
N THR A 65 8.00 -14.73 -10.78
CA THR A 65 7.51 -16.10 -10.87
C THR A 65 6.79 -16.33 -12.19
N LYS A 66 6.96 -17.53 -12.74
CA LYS A 66 6.19 -18.00 -13.91
C LYS A 66 4.85 -18.66 -13.50
N LYS A 67 4.57 -18.73 -12.18
CA LYS A 67 3.36 -19.36 -11.69
C LYS A 67 2.14 -18.49 -11.99
N GLN A 68 1.03 -19.12 -12.28
CA GLN A 68 -0.25 -18.45 -12.38
C GLN A 68 -0.72 -18.01 -10.99
N PHE A 69 -1.31 -16.84 -10.93
CA PHE A 69 -1.84 -16.28 -9.69
C PHE A 69 -3.33 -16.62 -9.53
N TRP A 70 -3.70 -16.88 -8.28
CA TRP A 70 -5.08 -16.84 -7.82
C TRP A 70 -5.27 -15.56 -7.02
N THR A 71 -6.17 -14.71 -7.45
CA THR A 71 -6.32 -13.36 -6.90
C THR A 71 -7.43 -13.30 -5.87
N LEU A 72 -7.08 -12.82 -4.68
CA LEU A 72 -7.99 -12.53 -3.58
C LEU A 72 -7.94 -11.04 -3.27
N GLN A 73 -9.05 -10.48 -2.77
CA GLN A 73 -9.05 -9.17 -2.14
C GLN A 73 -9.34 -9.34 -0.66
N ALA A 74 -8.60 -8.64 0.19
CA ALA A 74 -8.73 -8.73 1.64
C ALA A 74 -9.03 -7.36 2.25
N ALA A 75 -10.10 -7.30 3.05
CA ALA A 75 -10.50 -6.13 3.81
C ALA A 75 -10.98 -6.54 5.22
N GLU A 76 -11.40 -5.59 6.03
CA GLU A 76 -11.89 -5.84 7.39
C GLU A 76 -13.09 -6.81 7.42
N ALA A 77 -14.03 -6.62 6.47
CA ALA A 77 -15.24 -7.43 6.39
C ALA A 77 -14.98 -8.92 6.02
N GLY A 78 -13.86 -9.23 5.36
CA GLY A 78 -13.55 -10.59 4.95
C GLY A 78 -12.64 -10.68 3.72
N VAL A 79 -12.85 -11.76 2.96
CA VAL A 79 -12.08 -12.10 1.76
C VAL A 79 -13.03 -12.27 0.58
N TRP A 80 -12.67 -11.67 -0.56
CA TRP A 80 -13.32 -11.85 -1.85
C TRP A 80 -12.46 -12.71 -2.74
N ASP A 81 -13.04 -13.76 -3.32
CA ASP A 81 -12.40 -14.56 -4.36
C ASP A 81 -12.67 -13.91 -5.73
N LEU A 82 -11.69 -13.20 -6.25
CA LEU A 82 -11.80 -12.50 -7.53
C LEU A 82 -11.59 -13.41 -8.74
N GLN A 83 -11.06 -14.61 -8.54
CA GLN A 83 -10.62 -15.47 -9.64
C GLN A 83 -11.75 -15.87 -10.62
N PRO A 84 -12.98 -16.18 -10.17
CA PRO A 84 -14.07 -16.48 -11.10
C PRO A 84 -14.37 -15.32 -12.06
N ALA A 85 -14.41 -14.08 -11.53
CA ALA A 85 -14.62 -12.87 -12.33
C ALA A 85 -13.45 -12.62 -13.29
N ILE A 86 -12.20 -12.78 -12.84
CA ILE A 86 -11.00 -12.65 -13.67
C ILE A 86 -11.01 -13.66 -14.82
N ASN A 87 -11.38 -14.91 -14.55
CA ASN A 87 -11.46 -15.95 -15.58
C ASN A 87 -12.52 -15.61 -16.65
N ARG A 88 -13.67 -15.11 -16.22
CA ARG A 88 -14.73 -14.69 -17.17
C ARG A 88 -14.31 -13.46 -17.97
N MET A 89 -13.66 -12.50 -17.32
CA MET A 89 -13.11 -11.32 -17.97
C MET A 89 -12.09 -11.70 -19.06
N ALA A 90 -11.20 -12.64 -18.78
CA ALA A 90 -10.26 -13.17 -19.77
C ALA A 90 -10.96 -13.90 -20.93
N ALA A 91 -12.14 -14.48 -20.70
CA ALA A 91 -12.94 -15.07 -21.77
C ALA A 91 -13.58 -13.98 -22.67
N LEU A 92 -14.11 -12.92 -22.06
CA LEU A 92 -14.66 -11.76 -22.78
C LEU A 92 -13.59 -11.04 -23.59
N ASP A 93 -12.38 -10.89 -23.06
CA ASP A 93 -11.27 -10.30 -23.82
C ASP A 93 -10.92 -11.13 -25.07
N ARG A 94 -10.95 -12.47 -24.97
CA ARG A 94 -10.76 -13.34 -26.14
C ARG A 94 -11.88 -13.17 -27.17
N GLU A 95 -13.12 -12.96 -26.75
CA GLU A 95 -14.23 -12.63 -27.65
C GLU A 95 -13.98 -11.30 -28.36
N ARG A 96 -13.64 -10.25 -27.61
CA ARG A 96 -13.27 -8.94 -28.14
C ARG A 96 -12.14 -9.01 -29.18
N VAL A 97 -11.06 -9.72 -28.87
CA VAL A 97 -9.93 -9.90 -29.79
C VAL A 97 -10.33 -10.58 -31.10
N LYS A 98 -11.28 -11.52 -31.06
CA LYS A 98 -11.82 -12.13 -32.30
C LYS A 98 -12.56 -11.11 -33.14
N GLU A 99 -13.39 -10.27 -32.53
CA GLU A 99 -14.12 -9.22 -33.24
C GLU A 99 -13.19 -8.18 -33.84
N VAL A 100 -12.16 -7.74 -33.11
CA VAL A 100 -11.11 -6.85 -33.65
C VAL A 100 -10.48 -7.44 -34.92
N ARG A 101 -10.09 -8.71 -34.89
CA ARG A 101 -9.48 -9.38 -36.05
C ARG A 101 -10.42 -9.49 -37.26
N LEU A 102 -11.74 -9.58 -37.02
CA LEU A 102 -12.72 -9.55 -38.12
C LEU A 102 -12.73 -8.17 -38.77
N CYS A 103 -12.63 -7.09 -38.00
CA CYS A 103 -12.57 -5.74 -38.55
C CYS A 103 -11.29 -5.47 -39.36
N GLU A 104 -10.13 -6.02 -38.94
CA GLU A 104 -8.84 -5.80 -39.62
C GLU A 104 -8.84 -6.21 -41.10
N ASN A 105 -9.74 -7.11 -41.50
CA ASN A 105 -9.85 -7.61 -42.87
C ASN A 105 -10.90 -6.88 -43.72
N LEU A 106 -11.59 -5.87 -43.17
CA LEU A 106 -12.63 -5.12 -43.88
C LEU A 106 -12.06 -3.90 -44.59
N LEU A 107 -12.70 -3.50 -45.68
CA LEU A 107 -12.38 -2.27 -46.38
C LEU A 107 -13.35 -1.17 -45.97
N SER A 108 -12.95 0.09 -46.13
CA SER A 108 -13.84 1.24 -45.99
C SER A 108 -15.00 1.16 -47.01
N PRO A 109 -16.27 1.42 -46.59
CA PRO A 109 -16.76 1.97 -45.32
C PRO A 109 -17.06 0.94 -44.23
N GLU A 110 -17.01 -0.36 -44.51
CA GLU A 110 -17.35 -1.42 -43.58
C GLU A 110 -16.43 -1.41 -42.35
N LEU A 111 -15.16 -1.08 -42.54
CA LEU A 111 -14.18 -0.93 -41.46
C LEU A 111 -14.59 0.17 -40.46
N GLU A 112 -15.12 1.28 -40.93
CA GLU A 112 -15.57 2.37 -40.04
C GLU A 112 -16.75 1.96 -39.17
N ILE A 113 -17.71 1.22 -39.76
CA ILE A 113 -18.84 0.67 -39.01
C ILE A 113 -18.37 -0.35 -37.96
N CYS A 114 -17.43 -1.22 -38.35
CA CYS A 114 -16.89 -2.23 -37.47
C CYS A 114 -16.14 -1.59 -36.30
N ASN A 115 -15.29 -0.61 -36.55
CA ASN A 115 -14.56 0.11 -35.49
C ASN A 115 -15.53 0.84 -34.54
N ARG A 116 -16.57 1.47 -35.04
CA ARG A 116 -17.60 2.09 -34.19
C ARG A 116 -18.29 1.07 -33.29
N ASN A 117 -18.60 -0.11 -33.80
CA ASN A 117 -19.20 -1.19 -33.02
C ASN A 117 -18.21 -1.72 -31.94
N LEU A 118 -16.91 -1.71 -32.22
CA LEU A 118 -15.85 -2.06 -31.25
C LEU A 118 -15.73 -0.99 -30.17
N ASP A 119 -15.79 0.29 -30.52
CA ASP A 119 -15.75 1.39 -29.56
C ASP A 119 -16.94 1.35 -28.59
N ASP A 120 -18.12 0.97 -29.10
CA ASP A 120 -19.33 0.78 -28.31
C ASP A 120 -19.39 -0.58 -27.57
N TRP A 121 -18.40 -1.45 -27.82
CA TRP A 121 -18.39 -2.77 -27.20
C TRP A 121 -18.05 -2.67 -25.72
N GLU A 122 -19.05 -2.88 -24.90
CA GLU A 122 -18.94 -2.93 -23.44
C GLU A 122 -19.68 -4.14 -22.88
N LYS A 123 -19.07 -4.85 -21.94
CA LYS A 123 -19.69 -5.95 -21.22
C LYS A 123 -19.55 -5.71 -19.72
N LYS A 124 -20.68 -5.69 -19.05
CA LYS A 124 -20.77 -5.57 -17.60
C LYS A 124 -21.51 -6.77 -17.05
N GLU A 125 -20.82 -7.56 -16.25
CA GLU A 125 -21.37 -8.79 -15.67
C GLU A 125 -21.07 -8.82 -14.17
N GLN A 126 -21.87 -9.59 -13.43
CA GLN A 126 -21.64 -9.83 -12.01
C GLN A 126 -21.51 -11.32 -11.75
N ILE A 127 -20.42 -11.71 -11.08
CA ILE A 127 -20.14 -13.10 -10.71
C ILE A 127 -19.83 -13.16 -9.23
N ASN A 128 -20.60 -13.93 -8.48
CA ASN A 128 -20.44 -14.10 -7.03
C ASN A 128 -20.36 -12.75 -6.27
N GLY A 129 -21.18 -11.78 -6.68
CA GLY A 129 -21.21 -10.45 -6.10
C GLY A 129 -20.11 -9.50 -6.62
N ILE A 130 -19.17 -9.98 -7.41
CA ILE A 130 -18.09 -9.19 -7.98
C ILE A 130 -18.52 -8.66 -9.34
N VAL A 131 -18.53 -7.34 -9.49
CA VAL A 131 -18.83 -6.66 -10.74
C VAL A 131 -17.58 -6.60 -11.60
N MET A 132 -17.67 -7.03 -12.84
CA MET A 132 -16.62 -6.86 -13.83
C MET A 132 -17.13 -6.04 -15.00
N GLU A 133 -16.27 -5.23 -15.55
CA GLU A 133 -16.51 -4.37 -16.69
C GLU A 133 -15.36 -4.51 -17.67
N VAL A 134 -15.70 -4.80 -18.92
CA VAL A 134 -14.74 -4.99 -20.00
C VAL A 134 -15.17 -4.15 -21.19
N ASN A 135 -14.28 -3.31 -21.66
CA ASN A 135 -14.45 -2.59 -22.91
C ASN A 135 -13.13 -2.61 -23.73
N HIS A 136 -13.06 -1.86 -24.82
CA HIS A 136 -11.88 -1.85 -25.67
C HIS A 136 -10.62 -1.31 -24.98
N GLU A 137 -10.76 -0.43 -23.98
CA GLU A 137 -9.66 0.23 -23.29
C GLU A 137 -9.23 -0.47 -21.99
N LYS A 138 -10.18 -1.08 -21.29
CA LYS A 138 -9.93 -1.60 -19.94
C LYS A 138 -10.68 -2.89 -19.65
N GLY A 139 -10.11 -3.66 -18.75
CA GLY A 139 -10.79 -4.72 -18.03
C GLY A 139 -10.62 -4.50 -16.54
N GLN A 140 -11.70 -4.31 -15.83
CA GLN A 140 -11.69 -4.00 -14.42
C GLN A 140 -12.64 -4.87 -13.61
N VAL A 141 -12.30 -5.05 -12.36
CA VAL A 141 -13.10 -5.80 -11.37
C VAL A 141 -13.33 -4.92 -10.16
N LEU A 142 -14.57 -4.86 -9.71
CA LEU A 142 -14.97 -4.17 -8.49
C LEU A 142 -15.66 -5.17 -7.55
N ARG A 143 -15.18 -5.29 -6.32
CA ARG A 143 -15.81 -6.14 -5.32
C ARG A 143 -17.19 -5.62 -4.89
N SER A 144 -18.07 -6.53 -4.51
CA SER A 144 -19.32 -6.20 -3.81
C SER A 144 -19.04 -5.76 -2.36
N GLU A 145 -20.07 -5.29 -1.69
CA GLU A 145 -20.01 -5.02 -0.25
C GLU A 145 -19.87 -6.32 0.57
N GLU A 146 -20.52 -7.40 0.13
CA GLU A 146 -20.47 -8.69 0.81
C GLU A 146 -19.26 -9.51 0.36
N PRO A 147 -18.42 -9.99 1.31
CA PRO A 147 -17.28 -10.84 0.99
C PRO A 147 -17.73 -12.25 0.59
N THR A 148 -16.89 -12.93 -0.20
CA THR A 148 -17.07 -14.37 -0.46
C THR A 148 -17.07 -15.18 0.83
N ILE A 149 -16.25 -14.74 1.80
CA ILE A 149 -16.29 -15.29 3.15
C ILE A 149 -15.99 -14.18 4.17
N GLY A 150 -16.90 -14.00 5.13
CA GLY A 150 -16.78 -12.97 6.17
C GLY A 150 -15.65 -13.22 7.16
N ALA A 151 -15.12 -12.14 7.73
CA ALA A 151 -14.02 -12.17 8.69
C ALA A 151 -14.33 -12.99 9.96
N ASP A 152 -15.59 -12.96 10.40
CA ASP A 152 -16.05 -13.66 11.60
C ASP A 152 -16.69 -15.02 11.30
N ASN A 153 -16.63 -15.46 10.03
CA ASN A 153 -17.17 -16.76 9.66
C ASN A 153 -16.30 -17.89 10.23
N ALA A 154 -16.92 -18.78 11.01
CA ALA A 154 -16.25 -19.92 11.63
C ALA A 154 -15.57 -20.84 10.60
N GLN A 155 -16.04 -20.82 9.35
CA GLN A 155 -15.50 -21.64 8.27
C GLN A 155 -14.31 -20.98 7.54
N LEU A 156 -13.97 -19.72 7.84
CA LEU A 156 -12.90 -18.98 7.17
C LEU A 156 -11.58 -19.78 7.09
N LYS A 157 -11.14 -20.31 8.23
CA LYS A 157 -9.89 -21.09 8.28
C LYS A 157 -9.95 -22.36 7.43
N SER A 158 -11.09 -23.07 7.49
CA SER A 158 -11.29 -24.29 6.69
C SER A 158 -11.34 -23.98 5.18
N TRP A 159 -12.02 -22.89 4.83
CA TRP A 159 -12.11 -22.45 3.43
C TRP A 159 -10.72 -22.05 2.89
N LEU A 160 -9.96 -21.25 3.63
CA LEU A 160 -8.60 -20.87 3.27
C LEU A 160 -7.69 -22.10 3.13
N ASP A 161 -7.77 -23.06 4.07
CA ASP A 161 -6.94 -24.28 4.01
C ASP A 161 -7.28 -25.14 2.77
N LYS A 162 -8.54 -25.29 2.44
CA LYS A 162 -9.01 -25.97 1.24
C LYS A 162 -8.52 -25.27 -0.04
N LEU A 163 -8.65 -23.95 -0.11
CA LEU A 163 -8.18 -23.15 -1.24
C LEU A 163 -6.67 -23.31 -1.41
N MET A 164 -5.89 -23.13 -0.34
CA MET A 164 -4.43 -23.23 -0.42
C MET A 164 -3.95 -24.63 -0.79
N LYS A 165 -4.60 -25.70 -0.32
CA LYS A 165 -4.31 -27.08 -0.77
C LYS A 165 -4.54 -27.23 -2.27
N LYS A 166 -5.65 -26.69 -2.80
CA LYS A 166 -5.92 -26.69 -4.24
C LYS A 166 -4.84 -25.95 -5.01
N LEU A 167 -4.47 -24.74 -4.58
CA LEU A 167 -3.44 -23.94 -5.24
C LEU A 167 -2.06 -24.63 -5.21
N SER A 168 -1.72 -25.27 -4.10
CA SER A 168 -0.49 -26.05 -3.98
C SER A 168 -0.47 -27.24 -4.97
N SER A 169 -1.59 -27.96 -5.13
CA SER A 169 -1.68 -29.08 -6.08
C SER A 169 -1.65 -28.64 -7.55
N GLU A 170 -2.10 -27.42 -7.84
CA GLU A 170 -2.11 -26.82 -9.18
C GLU A 170 -0.82 -26.02 -9.49
N ASP A 171 0.16 -26.02 -8.61
CA ASP A 171 1.40 -25.22 -8.67
C ASP A 171 1.16 -23.72 -8.89
N LYS A 172 0.12 -23.17 -8.27
CA LYS A 172 -0.26 -21.77 -8.35
C LYS A 172 0.24 -20.98 -7.15
N ALA A 173 0.34 -19.67 -7.34
CA ALA A 173 0.60 -18.71 -6.29
C ALA A 173 -0.70 -17.96 -5.92
N VAL A 174 -0.78 -17.41 -4.70
CA VAL A 174 -1.87 -16.51 -4.33
C VAL A 174 -1.39 -15.06 -4.40
N PHE A 175 -2.20 -14.19 -4.98
CA PHE A 175 -1.97 -12.75 -5.00
C PHE A 175 -3.09 -12.04 -4.24
N ILE A 176 -2.73 -11.11 -3.35
CA ILE A 176 -3.69 -10.44 -2.47
C ILE A 176 -3.71 -8.95 -2.77
N VAL A 177 -4.86 -8.46 -3.19
CA VAL A 177 -5.18 -7.04 -3.23
C VAL A 177 -5.63 -6.65 -1.82
N LEU A 178 -4.79 -5.89 -1.12
CA LEU A 178 -4.92 -5.64 0.32
C LEU A 178 -5.41 -4.23 0.60
N GLU A 179 -6.64 -4.10 1.09
CA GLU A 179 -7.11 -2.82 1.64
C GLU A 179 -6.43 -2.51 2.99
N SER A 180 -6.30 -1.22 3.33
CA SER A 180 -5.66 -0.77 4.57
C SER A 180 -6.27 -1.38 5.84
N SER A 181 -7.57 -1.71 5.82
CA SER A 181 -8.28 -2.38 6.90
C SER A 181 -8.09 -3.91 6.92
N GLY A 182 -7.53 -4.49 5.85
CA GLY A 182 -7.49 -5.93 5.59
C GLY A 182 -6.34 -6.71 6.23
N PHE A 183 -5.48 -6.10 7.03
CA PHE A 183 -4.29 -6.77 7.60
C PHE A 183 -4.61 -7.97 8.48
N LYS A 184 -5.75 -8.00 9.16
CA LYS A 184 -6.21 -9.19 9.92
C LYS A 184 -6.42 -10.36 8.97
N MET A 185 -7.12 -10.14 7.86
CA MET A 185 -7.40 -11.17 6.84
C MET A 185 -6.13 -11.60 6.11
N TYR A 186 -5.27 -10.65 5.76
CA TYR A 186 -3.97 -10.96 5.17
C TYR A 186 -3.16 -11.93 6.05
N ARG A 187 -3.12 -11.73 7.37
CA ARG A 187 -2.41 -12.63 8.29
C ARG A 187 -2.98 -14.05 8.29
N GLU A 188 -4.30 -14.19 8.23
CA GLU A 188 -4.94 -15.51 8.13
C GLU A 188 -4.63 -16.19 6.79
N ILE A 189 -4.72 -15.45 5.67
CA ILE A 189 -4.37 -15.96 4.34
C ILE A 189 -2.88 -16.36 4.31
N LYS A 190 -1.99 -15.50 4.79
CA LYS A 190 -0.54 -15.77 4.84
C LYS A 190 -0.22 -17.03 5.66
N ARG A 191 -0.89 -17.22 6.81
CA ARG A 191 -0.72 -18.41 7.64
C ARG A 191 -1.15 -19.67 6.89
N ALA A 192 -2.29 -19.63 6.21
CA ALA A 192 -2.78 -20.76 5.42
C ALA A 192 -1.87 -21.06 4.22
N ALA A 193 -1.38 -20.02 3.53
CA ALA A 193 -0.45 -20.16 2.40
C ALA A 193 0.88 -20.78 2.83
N LEU A 194 1.49 -20.29 3.91
CA LEU A 194 2.74 -20.85 4.45
C LEU A 194 2.59 -22.32 4.87
N LYS A 195 1.49 -22.67 5.55
CA LYS A 195 1.18 -24.06 5.95
C LYS A 195 1.13 -25.01 4.74
N ASN A 196 0.60 -24.53 3.62
CA ASN A 196 0.42 -25.35 2.41
C ASN A 196 1.52 -25.12 1.36
N LYS A 197 2.58 -24.37 1.70
CA LYS A 197 3.73 -24.04 0.83
C LYS A 197 3.31 -23.33 -0.47
N VAL A 198 2.26 -22.52 -0.43
CA VAL A 198 1.79 -21.70 -1.55
C VAL A 198 2.54 -20.36 -1.53
N PRO A 199 3.21 -19.98 -2.63
CA PRO A 199 3.81 -18.66 -2.73
C PRO A 199 2.74 -17.58 -2.65
N ILE A 200 3.07 -16.46 -1.97
CA ILE A 200 2.15 -15.36 -1.72
C ILE A 200 2.74 -14.04 -2.21
N GLY A 201 1.93 -13.27 -2.93
CA GLY A 201 2.21 -11.90 -3.28
C GLY A 201 1.10 -11.00 -2.75
N TRP A 202 1.37 -9.72 -2.58
CA TRP A 202 0.34 -8.75 -2.23
C TRP A 202 0.69 -7.35 -2.71
N GLU A 203 -0.35 -6.52 -2.85
CA GLU A 203 -0.18 -5.11 -3.16
C GLU A 203 -1.24 -4.31 -2.40
N PRO A 204 -0.90 -3.09 -1.91
CA PRO A 204 -1.85 -2.24 -1.22
C PRO A 204 -2.88 -1.67 -2.21
N TRP A 205 -4.13 -1.53 -1.73
CA TRP A 205 -5.23 -1.04 -2.52
C TRP A 205 -6.15 -0.10 -1.75
N TYR A 206 -6.76 0.85 -2.44
CA TYR A 206 -7.74 1.73 -1.82
C TYR A 206 -9.13 1.12 -1.86
N LYS A 207 -9.88 1.36 -0.78
CA LYS A 207 -11.27 0.88 -0.68
C LYS A 207 -12.13 1.50 -1.79
N GLY A 208 -12.84 0.66 -2.53
CA GLY A 208 -13.77 1.09 -3.57
C GLY A 208 -13.13 1.35 -4.93
N ASP A 209 -11.80 1.31 -5.04
CA ASP A 209 -11.16 1.43 -6.34
C ASP A 209 -11.30 0.14 -7.16
N PRO A 210 -11.60 0.24 -8.46
CA PRO A 210 -11.63 -0.92 -9.34
C PRO A 210 -10.21 -1.46 -9.58
N ILE A 211 -10.08 -2.77 -9.64
CA ILE A 211 -8.82 -3.43 -9.97
C ILE A 211 -8.73 -3.58 -11.48
N ASN A 212 -7.76 -2.90 -12.10
CA ASN A 212 -7.53 -2.95 -13.53
C ASN A 212 -6.56 -4.07 -13.88
N PHE A 213 -6.92 -4.93 -14.84
CA PHE A 213 -6.11 -6.05 -15.31
C PHE A 213 -5.42 -5.78 -16.64
N TRP A 214 -5.96 -4.87 -17.46
CA TRP A 214 -5.30 -4.37 -18.67
C TRP A 214 -5.66 -2.91 -18.92
N GLY A 215 -4.99 -2.28 -19.89
CA GLY A 215 -5.04 -0.86 -20.16
C GLY A 215 -3.68 -0.20 -19.83
N ASN A 216 -3.62 1.13 -19.91
CA ASN A 216 -2.39 1.91 -19.69
C ASN A 216 -1.77 1.79 -18.28
N SER A 217 -2.42 1.10 -17.37
CA SER A 217 -1.94 0.84 -16.02
C SER A 217 -1.19 -0.49 -15.87
N GLY A 218 -0.65 -1.06 -16.95
CA GLY A 218 0.01 -2.38 -16.98
C GLY A 218 0.87 -2.71 -15.76
N ARG A 219 0.25 -3.17 -14.68
CA ARG A 219 0.91 -3.61 -13.46
C ARG A 219 1.29 -5.07 -13.59
N SER A 220 2.59 -5.37 -13.49
CA SER A 220 3.02 -6.75 -13.40
C SER A 220 2.79 -7.29 -11.99
N MET A 221 2.03 -8.36 -11.84
CA MET A 221 1.90 -9.08 -10.57
C MET A 221 3.22 -9.78 -10.24
N SER A 222 3.67 -9.67 -9.00
CA SER A 222 4.87 -10.34 -8.51
C SER A 222 4.62 -11.00 -7.16
N ILE A 223 5.34 -12.07 -6.88
CA ILE A 223 5.32 -12.72 -5.56
C ILE A 223 6.46 -12.22 -4.68
N GLN A 224 6.27 -12.43 -3.40
CA GLN A 224 7.21 -12.08 -2.35
C GLN A 224 7.76 -13.35 -1.72
#